data_3beb837b25a8e2d7ce458953c6ee556c
#
_entry.id   3beb837b25a8e2d7ce458953c6ee556c
#
_cell.length_a   1.000
_cell.length_b   1.000
_cell.length_c   1.000
_cell.angle_alpha   90.00
_cell.angle_beta   90.00
_cell.angle_gamma   90.00
#
_symmetry.space_group_name_H-M   'P 1'
#
loop_
_entity.id
_entity.type
_entity.pdbx_description
1 polymer ?
#
loop_
_entity_poly.entity_id
_entity_poly.type
_entity_poly.pdbx_seq_one_letter_code
_entity_poly.pdbx_strand_id
1 'polypeptide(L)'
;MEKPFNSLKANRILYVSVVAALCVVAIVIGIVAAASRPSETEPPAGTDNTPGTENQNPSPDQPTGGEGEEIEFLCPLSGTVSKRHDTESLVFSSTMGDWRVHTGVDITTSLGAVVSCVADGTVKEVFDDAMMGKCVSVSHADGVVSIYRNLDEVLADGIAAGASISEGDAIGTVGESALCELADEPHLHFEMTVNGAPVDPLTLLSEESRAACLTEEDKVYEN
;
A
#
# COMPACT_ATOMS: atom_id res chain seq x y z
N MET A 1 35.92 11.43 -44.77
CA MET A 1 35.13 11.59 -43.54
C MET A 1 34.23 10.38 -43.41
N GLU A 2 34.70 9.34 -42.76
CA GLU A 2 33.92 8.11 -42.50
C GLU A 2 33.14 8.23 -41.21
N LYS A 3 31.85 7.92 -41.28
CA LYS A 3 30.91 8.00 -40.13
C LYS A 3 31.05 6.81 -39.22
N PRO A 4 31.00 6.97 -37.87
CA PRO A 4 31.05 5.87 -36.93
C PRO A 4 29.69 5.17 -36.82
N PHE A 5 29.37 4.27 -37.76
CA PHE A 5 28.09 3.54 -37.75
C PHE A 5 28.10 2.22 -36.94
N ASN A 6 29.24 1.85 -36.38
CA ASN A 6 29.42 0.52 -35.73
C ASN A 6 29.28 0.48 -34.19
N SER A 7 29.24 1.62 -33.50
CA SER A 7 29.23 1.60 -32.02
C SER A 7 27.87 1.20 -31.43
N LEU A 8 26.78 1.57 -32.04
CA LEU A 8 25.42 1.25 -31.55
C LEU A 8 25.06 -0.24 -31.65
N LYS A 9 25.56 -0.93 -32.71
CA LYS A 9 25.33 -2.38 -32.87
C LYS A 9 26.19 -3.19 -31.90
N ALA A 10 27.44 -2.77 -31.67
CA ALA A 10 28.35 -3.40 -30.71
C ALA A 10 27.82 -3.29 -29.28
N ASN A 11 27.29 -2.13 -28.88
CA ASN A 11 26.72 -1.91 -27.55
C ASN A 11 25.43 -2.73 -27.31
N ARG A 12 24.60 -2.91 -28.34
CA ARG A 12 23.40 -3.76 -28.24
C ARG A 12 23.75 -5.23 -28.09
N ILE A 13 24.76 -5.71 -28.84
CA ILE A 13 25.24 -7.11 -28.71
C ILE A 13 25.85 -7.33 -27.33
N LEU A 14 26.66 -6.41 -26.83
CA LEU A 14 27.24 -6.47 -25.49
C LEU A 14 26.16 -6.49 -24.42
N TYR A 15 25.14 -5.63 -24.51
CA TYR A 15 24.04 -5.57 -23.56
C TYR A 15 23.24 -6.89 -23.55
N VAL A 16 22.88 -7.41 -24.70
CA VAL A 16 22.14 -8.70 -24.80
C VAL A 16 22.95 -9.86 -24.23
N SER A 17 24.26 -9.90 -24.47
CA SER A 17 25.11 -10.97 -23.93
C SER A 17 25.27 -10.88 -22.42
N VAL A 18 25.36 -9.68 -21.82
CA VAL A 18 25.40 -9.47 -20.36
C VAL A 18 24.07 -9.89 -19.70
N VAL A 19 22.94 -9.50 -20.28
CA VAL A 19 21.62 -9.90 -19.77
C VAL A 19 21.43 -11.42 -19.84
N ALA A 20 21.81 -12.06 -20.95
CA ALA A 20 21.75 -13.51 -21.09
C ALA A 20 22.63 -14.23 -20.06
N ALA A 21 23.83 -13.73 -19.79
CA ALA A 21 24.72 -14.30 -18.78
C ALA A 21 24.14 -14.18 -17.35
N LEU A 22 23.52 -13.04 -17.02
CA LEU A 22 22.85 -12.85 -15.72
C LEU A 22 21.65 -13.78 -15.54
N CYS A 23 20.85 -14.01 -16.59
CA CYS A 23 19.74 -14.98 -16.55
C CYS A 23 20.23 -16.41 -16.27
N VAL A 24 21.33 -16.84 -16.90
CA VAL A 24 21.92 -18.18 -16.67
C VAL A 24 22.39 -18.32 -15.22
N VAL A 25 23.04 -17.29 -14.66
CA VAL A 25 23.49 -17.30 -13.26
C VAL A 25 22.30 -17.40 -12.30
N ALA A 26 21.20 -16.67 -12.56
CA ALA A 26 19.99 -16.73 -11.74
C ALA A 26 19.34 -18.13 -11.76
N ILE A 27 19.30 -18.79 -12.92
CA ILE A 27 18.78 -20.17 -13.06
C ILE A 27 19.65 -21.16 -12.27
N VAL A 28 20.98 -21.05 -12.36
CA VAL A 28 21.90 -21.94 -11.64
C VAL A 28 21.75 -21.77 -10.12
N ILE A 29 21.63 -20.55 -9.62
CA ILE A 29 21.39 -20.28 -8.19
C ILE A 29 20.05 -20.87 -7.75
N GLY A 30 19.01 -20.76 -8.56
CA GLY A 30 17.69 -21.34 -8.28
C GLY A 30 17.71 -22.87 -8.17
N ILE A 31 18.48 -23.56 -9.04
CA ILE A 31 18.62 -25.03 -9.03
C ILE A 31 19.42 -25.48 -7.80
N VAL A 32 20.48 -24.79 -7.42
CA VAL A 32 21.30 -25.13 -6.24
C VAL A 32 20.48 -24.94 -4.96
N ALA A 33 19.67 -23.87 -4.85
CA ALA A 33 18.80 -23.65 -3.70
C ALA A 33 17.69 -24.72 -3.56
N ALA A 34 17.18 -25.25 -4.68
CA ALA A 34 16.19 -26.32 -4.67
C ALA A 34 16.78 -27.69 -4.26
N ALA A 35 18.07 -27.96 -4.57
CA ALA A 35 18.76 -29.18 -4.22
C ALA A 35 19.23 -29.23 -2.75
N SER A 36 19.21 -28.12 -2.02
CA SER A 36 19.72 -28.00 -0.63
C SER A 36 18.64 -28.07 0.45
N ARG A 37 17.41 -28.53 0.13
CA ARG A 37 16.37 -28.73 1.16
C ARG A 37 16.64 -30.03 1.89
N PRO A 38 16.78 -30.04 3.25
CA PRO A 38 16.86 -31.27 4.03
C PRO A 38 15.55 -32.04 3.93
N SER A 39 15.64 -33.36 3.64
CA SER A 39 14.50 -34.26 3.69
C SER A 39 14.11 -34.47 5.16
N GLU A 40 12.90 -34.10 5.55
CA GLU A 40 12.30 -34.49 6.83
C GLU A 40 12.02 -35.99 6.79
N THR A 41 12.70 -36.70 7.69
CA THR A 41 12.52 -38.14 7.92
C THR A 41 11.36 -38.34 8.89
N GLU A 42 10.28 -38.98 8.47
CA GLU A 42 9.21 -39.46 9.34
C GLU A 42 9.75 -40.45 10.37
N PRO A 43 9.37 -40.37 11.66
CA PRO A 43 9.65 -41.42 12.64
C PRO A 43 8.61 -42.55 12.53
N PRO A 44 9.02 -43.83 12.80
CA PRO A 44 8.17 -45.00 12.65
C PRO A 44 7.12 -45.10 13.77
N ALA A 45 5.94 -45.58 13.40
CA ALA A 45 4.85 -45.94 14.28
C ALA A 45 5.23 -47.03 15.28
N GLY A 46 5.08 -46.75 16.58
CA GLY A 46 5.12 -47.71 17.67
C GLY A 46 3.86 -47.61 18.48
N THR A 47 3.07 -48.69 18.46
CA THR A 47 1.93 -48.97 19.36
C THR A 47 2.40 -49.24 20.76
N ASP A 48 1.82 -48.57 21.79
CA ASP A 48 1.36 -49.33 22.99
C ASP A 48 0.34 -48.53 23.82
N ASN A 49 -0.63 -49.24 24.33
CA ASN A 49 -1.74 -48.81 25.18
C ASN A 49 -1.31 -48.72 26.67
N THR A 50 -1.78 -47.75 27.40
CA THR A 50 -2.42 -47.89 28.72
C THR A 50 -2.84 -46.53 29.30
N PRO A 51 -3.95 -46.44 30.08
CA PRO A 51 -4.73 -45.27 30.33
C PRO A 51 -4.40 -44.56 31.66
N GLY A 52 -4.70 -43.28 31.72
CA GLY A 52 -4.95 -42.61 32.99
C GLY A 52 -4.16 -41.33 33.23
N THR A 53 -4.81 -40.24 33.13
CA THR A 53 -4.95 -39.17 34.10
C THR A 53 -5.27 -37.87 33.34
N GLU A 54 -6.49 -37.39 33.59
CA GLU A 54 -6.92 -36.04 33.20
C GLU A 54 -5.93 -34.99 33.71
N ASN A 55 -5.36 -34.23 32.82
CA ASN A 55 -4.80 -32.94 33.15
C ASN A 55 -5.31 -31.95 32.14
N GLN A 56 -6.31 -31.16 32.54
CA GLN A 56 -6.88 -30.07 31.75
C GLN A 56 -5.83 -28.99 31.59
N ASN A 57 -5.23 -28.93 30.38
CA ASN A 57 -4.49 -27.78 29.96
C ASN A 57 -5.44 -26.90 29.13
N PRO A 58 -5.67 -25.61 29.48
CA PRO A 58 -6.54 -24.76 28.67
C PRO A 58 -5.95 -24.59 27.29
N SER A 59 -6.73 -24.97 26.28
CA SER A 59 -6.50 -24.69 24.91
C SER A 59 -6.36 -23.17 24.71
N PRO A 60 -5.41 -22.69 23.87
CA PRO A 60 -5.40 -21.29 23.51
C PRO A 60 -6.72 -20.97 22.82
N ASP A 61 -7.40 -19.95 23.29
CA ASP A 61 -8.64 -19.44 22.71
C ASP A 61 -8.46 -19.28 21.20
N GLN A 62 -9.19 -20.10 20.49
CA GLN A 62 -9.49 -19.87 19.10
C GLN A 62 -10.39 -18.63 19.09
N PRO A 63 -10.05 -17.54 18.36
CA PRO A 63 -10.95 -16.41 18.29
C PRO A 63 -12.27 -16.91 17.71
N THR A 64 -13.31 -16.89 18.53
CA THR A 64 -14.68 -17.07 18.10
C THR A 64 -14.93 -16.02 17.03
N GLY A 65 -15.21 -16.46 15.79
CA GLY A 65 -15.70 -15.60 14.73
C GLY A 65 -16.95 -14.89 15.22
N GLY A 66 -16.77 -13.66 15.70
CA GLY A 66 -17.86 -12.69 15.79
C GLY A 66 -18.38 -12.49 14.38
N GLU A 67 -19.70 -12.35 14.23
CA GLU A 67 -20.33 -11.79 13.05
C GLU A 67 -19.53 -10.54 12.71
N GLY A 68 -18.91 -10.51 11.50
CA GLY A 68 -17.97 -9.46 11.14
C GLY A 68 -18.66 -8.11 11.28
N GLU A 69 -18.23 -7.32 12.26
CA GLU A 69 -18.51 -5.90 12.26
C GLU A 69 -17.89 -5.38 10.96
N GLU A 70 -18.73 -4.84 10.09
CA GLU A 70 -18.27 -4.22 8.85
C GLU A 70 -17.31 -3.09 9.24
N ILE A 71 -16.07 -3.16 8.79
CA ILE A 71 -15.05 -2.17 9.17
C ILE A 71 -15.48 -0.85 8.52
N GLU A 72 -15.77 0.14 9.35
CA GLU A 72 -16.01 1.50 8.91
C GLU A 72 -14.69 2.25 8.87
N PHE A 73 -14.35 2.85 7.73
CA PHE A 73 -13.15 3.66 7.59
C PHE A 73 -13.49 5.14 7.75
N LEU A 74 -12.65 5.84 8.52
CA LEU A 74 -12.77 7.30 8.69
C LEU A 74 -12.09 8.06 7.55
N CYS A 75 -12.48 9.33 7.37
CA CYS A 75 -11.72 10.24 6.52
C CYS A 75 -10.34 10.51 7.17
N PRO A 76 -9.22 10.41 6.42
CA PRO A 76 -7.88 10.53 6.98
C PRO A 76 -7.53 11.95 7.49
N LEU A 77 -8.28 12.96 7.06
CA LEU A 77 -8.12 14.35 7.50
C LEU A 77 -9.36 15.20 7.17
N SER A 78 -9.46 16.37 7.78
CA SER A 78 -10.47 17.37 7.42
C SER A 78 -10.03 18.14 6.18
N GLY A 79 -10.77 18.01 5.10
CA GLY A 79 -10.47 18.65 3.81
C GLY A 79 -11.59 18.48 2.81
N THR A 80 -11.33 18.80 1.57
CA THR A 80 -12.29 18.67 0.46
C THR A 80 -11.69 17.82 -0.64
N VAL A 81 -12.40 16.82 -1.13
CA VAL A 81 -11.97 16.03 -2.29
C VAL A 81 -11.91 16.94 -3.51
N SER A 82 -10.72 17.15 -4.03
CA SER A 82 -10.45 17.97 -5.22
C SER A 82 -10.25 17.12 -6.48
N LYS A 83 -9.80 15.87 -6.33
CA LYS A 83 -9.62 14.94 -7.43
C LYS A 83 -10.07 13.53 -7.00
N ARG A 84 -10.98 12.94 -7.77
CA ARG A 84 -11.55 11.63 -7.48
C ARG A 84 -10.70 10.50 -8.06
N HIS A 85 -10.83 9.33 -7.47
CA HIS A 85 -10.34 8.09 -8.06
C HIS A 85 -11.02 7.85 -9.43
N ASP A 86 -10.21 7.68 -10.47
CA ASP A 86 -10.69 7.33 -11.82
C ASP A 86 -9.62 6.51 -12.56
N THR A 87 -9.88 5.22 -12.70
CA THR A 87 -9.01 4.29 -13.44
C THR A 87 -9.55 3.96 -14.84
N GLU A 88 -10.74 4.44 -15.18
CA GLU A 88 -11.38 4.20 -16.48
C GLU A 88 -11.22 5.39 -17.43
N SER A 89 -11.21 6.61 -16.88
CA SER A 89 -11.02 7.84 -17.63
C SER A 89 -9.66 8.47 -17.34
N LEU A 90 -9.18 9.32 -18.24
CA LEU A 90 -7.94 10.04 -18.03
C LEU A 90 -8.24 11.42 -17.45
N VAL A 91 -7.55 11.75 -16.36
CA VAL A 91 -7.55 13.08 -15.74
C VAL A 91 -6.30 13.84 -16.17
N PHE A 92 -6.43 15.13 -16.50
CA PHE A 92 -5.30 15.96 -16.88
C PHE A 92 -4.45 16.31 -15.65
N SER A 93 -3.15 16.00 -15.71
CA SER A 93 -2.17 16.44 -14.70
C SER A 93 -1.58 17.78 -15.13
N SER A 94 -1.82 18.82 -14.36
CA SER A 94 -1.26 20.16 -14.57
C SER A 94 0.26 20.18 -14.37
N THR A 95 0.76 19.40 -13.43
CA THR A 95 2.19 19.29 -13.13
C THR A 95 2.95 18.58 -14.25
N MET A 96 2.41 17.46 -14.73
CA MET A 96 3.08 16.61 -15.73
C MET A 96 2.76 17.01 -17.16
N GLY A 97 1.69 17.79 -17.38
CA GLY A 97 1.24 18.23 -18.70
C GLY A 97 0.71 17.10 -19.59
N ASP A 98 0.21 16.03 -18.99
CA ASP A 98 -0.30 14.85 -19.69
C ASP A 98 -1.64 14.35 -19.10
N TRP A 99 -2.23 13.37 -19.77
CA TRP A 99 -3.46 12.72 -19.33
C TRP A 99 -3.14 11.35 -18.75
N ARG A 100 -3.60 11.07 -17.51
CA ARG A 100 -3.31 9.84 -16.77
C ARG A 100 -4.50 9.39 -15.95
N VAL A 101 -4.53 8.13 -15.54
CA VAL A 101 -5.45 7.62 -14.52
C VAL A 101 -5.08 8.21 -13.15
N HIS A 102 -6.05 8.30 -12.25
CA HIS A 102 -5.87 8.73 -10.87
C HIS A 102 -6.27 7.60 -9.93
N THR A 103 -5.30 6.97 -9.26
CA THR A 103 -5.49 5.74 -8.48
C THR A 103 -5.95 5.97 -7.06
N GLY A 104 -6.01 7.22 -6.60
CA GLY A 104 -6.45 7.62 -5.27
C GLY A 104 -7.50 8.72 -5.31
N VAL A 105 -7.68 9.36 -4.19
CA VAL A 105 -8.39 10.63 -4.07
C VAL A 105 -7.45 11.68 -3.51
N ASP A 106 -7.49 12.90 -4.06
CA ASP A 106 -6.77 14.03 -3.51
C ASP A 106 -7.70 14.81 -2.60
N ILE A 107 -7.32 14.94 -1.33
CA ILE A 107 -8.07 15.68 -0.33
C ILE A 107 -7.31 16.97 -0.02
N THR A 108 -7.77 18.08 -0.60
CA THR A 108 -7.18 19.40 -0.42
C THR A 108 -7.43 19.92 0.98
N THR A 109 -6.36 20.43 1.60
CA THR A 109 -6.35 21.01 2.93
C THR A 109 -5.17 21.97 3.08
N SER A 110 -4.89 22.43 4.31
CA SER A 110 -3.71 23.25 4.57
C SER A 110 -2.43 22.43 4.65
N LEU A 111 -1.34 22.95 4.12
CA LEU A 111 0.00 22.38 4.36
C LEU A 111 0.24 22.20 5.85
N GLY A 112 0.79 21.06 6.27
CA GLY A 112 1.00 20.71 7.66
C GLY A 112 -0.25 20.23 8.41
N ALA A 113 -1.40 20.08 7.75
CA ALA A 113 -2.59 19.48 8.35
C ALA A 113 -2.29 18.03 8.79
N VAL A 114 -2.79 17.62 9.95
CA VAL A 114 -2.58 16.27 10.48
C VAL A 114 -3.31 15.24 9.64
N VAL A 115 -2.60 14.18 9.29
CA VAL A 115 -3.11 12.98 8.63
C VAL A 115 -3.24 11.87 9.66
N SER A 116 -4.43 11.28 9.77
CA SER A 116 -4.75 10.23 10.74
C SER A 116 -5.02 8.89 10.08
N CYS A 117 -4.83 7.82 10.83
CA CYS A 117 -5.16 6.47 10.40
C CYS A 117 -6.66 6.27 10.29
N VAL A 118 -7.11 5.69 9.19
CA VAL A 118 -8.54 5.55 8.86
C VAL A 118 -9.27 4.43 9.60
N ALA A 119 -8.54 3.46 10.17
CA ALA A 119 -9.04 2.34 10.96
C ALA A 119 -7.88 1.68 11.70
N ASP A 120 -8.16 0.84 12.68
CA ASP A 120 -7.15 0.02 13.38
C ASP A 120 -6.34 -0.83 12.38
N GLY A 121 -5.03 -0.95 12.63
CA GLY A 121 -4.19 -1.71 11.72
C GLY A 121 -2.75 -1.87 12.16
N THR A 122 -1.92 -2.25 11.20
CA THR A 122 -0.47 -2.36 11.36
C THR A 122 0.21 -1.61 10.23
N VAL A 123 1.16 -0.73 10.55
CA VAL A 123 1.98 -0.05 9.55
C VAL A 123 2.72 -1.10 8.73
N LYS A 124 2.36 -1.21 7.45
CA LYS A 124 2.94 -2.18 6.54
C LYS A 124 4.30 -1.72 6.06
N GLU A 125 4.40 -0.46 5.64
CA GLU A 125 5.61 0.12 5.07
C GLU A 125 5.65 1.63 5.25
N VAL A 126 6.84 2.16 5.46
CA VAL A 126 7.18 3.59 5.36
C VAL A 126 8.21 3.71 4.25
N PHE A 127 7.93 4.47 3.21
CA PHE A 127 8.80 4.53 2.03
C PHE A 127 8.78 5.90 1.35
N ASP A 128 9.78 6.14 0.52
CA ASP A 128 9.86 7.31 -0.35
C ASP A 128 9.59 6.87 -1.78
N ASP A 129 8.52 7.40 -2.37
CA ASP A 129 8.20 7.23 -3.79
C ASP A 129 8.80 8.41 -4.58
N ALA A 130 9.46 8.12 -5.70
CA ALA A 130 10.14 9.14 -6.50
C ALA A 130 9.20 10.22 -7.07
N MET A 131 7.92 9.91 -7.22
CA MET A 131 6.91 10.81 -7.81
C MET A 131 5.89 11.28 -6.77
N MET A 132 5.53 10.41 -5.82
CA MET A 132 4.49 10.65 -4.82
C MET A 132 5.03 11.04 -3.44
N GLY A 133 6.37 11.15 -3.30
CA GLY A 133 7.05 11.62 -2.11
C GLY A 133 7.00 10.66 -0.93
N LYS A 134 6.93 11.20 0.29
CA LYS A 134 6.86 10.44 1.54
C LYS A 134 5.52 9.72 1.64
N CYS A 135 5.60 8.39 1.88
CA CYS A 135 4.44 7.51 1.89
C CYS A 135 4.43 6.60 3.12
N VAL A 136 3.24 6.32 3.61
CA VAL A 136 2.96 5.30 4.64
C VAL A 136 1.85 4.41 4.14
N SER A 137 1.97 3.11 4.30
CA SER A 137 0.88 2.15 4.07
C SER A 137 0.55 1.41 5.36
N VAL A 138 -0.75 1.20 5.60
CA VAL A 138 -1.29 0.50 6.78
C VAL A 138 -2.14 -0.67 6.31
N SER A 139 -1.89 -1.85 6.88
CA SER A 139 -2.72 -3.04 6.66
C SER A 139 -3.81 -3.09 7.72
N HIS A 140 -5.03 -3.24 7.26
CA HIS A 140 -6.24 -3.43 8.08
C HIS A 140 -6.75 -4.87 7.98
N ALA A 141 -7.85 -5.19 8.65
CA ALA A 141 -8.52 -6.47 8.49
C ALA A 141 -9.08 -6.63 7.05
N ASP A 142 -9.57 -7.82 6.72
CA ASP A 142 -10.21 -8.18 5.46
C ASP A 142 -9.39 -7.89 4.18
N GLY A 143 -8.05 -7.83 4.32
CA GLY A 143 -7.14 -7.62 3.20
C GLY A 143 -7.16 -6.19 2.65
N VAL A 144 -7.68 -5.24 3.42
CA VAL A 144 -7.65 -3.81 3.09
C VAL A 144 -6.30 -3.20 3.45
N VAL A 145 -5.78 -2.36 2.56
CA VAL A 145 -4.58 -1.55 2.80
C VAL A 145 -4.90 -0.10 2.44
N SER A 146 -4.67 0.82 3.37
CA SER A 146 -4.66 2.26 3.10
C SER A 146 -3.25 2.75 2.81
N ILE A 147 -3.12 3.74 1.91
CA ILE A 147 -1.84 4.30 1.50
C ILE A 147 -1.97 5.83 1.52
N TYR A 148 -1.10 6.46 2.30
CA TYR A 148 -1.04 7.90 2.50
C TYR A 148 0.20 8.41 1.81
N ARG A 149 0.04 9.35 0.86
CA ARG A 149 1.13 9.89 0.03
C ARG A 149 1.15 11.42 0.11
N ASN A 150 2.23 12.02 -0.35
CA ASN A 150 2.46 13.47 -0.25
C ASN A 150 2.56 13.96 1.20
N LEU A 151 3.09 13.11 2.07
CA LEU A 151 3.35 13.45 3.47
C LEU A 151 4.59 14.33 3.61
N ASP A 152 4.67 15.06 4.73
CA ASP A 152 5.91 15.71 5.15
C ASP A 152 6.99 14.68 5.48
N GLU A 153 8.27 15.08 5.41
CA GLU A 153 9.42 14.23 5.73
C GLU A 153 9.39 13.69 7.16
N VAL A 154 8.78 14.46 8.09
CA VAL A 154 8.68 14.10 9.50
C VAL A 154 7.34 13.46 9.76
N LEU A 155 7.35 12.17 10.06
CA LEU A 155 6.16 11.42 10.46
C LEU A 155 5.89 11.55 11.96
N ALA A 156 4.69 11.15 12.39
CA ALA A 156 4.35 11.08 13.80
C ALA A 156 5.21 10.05 14.55
N ASP A 157 5.37 10.24 15.86
CA ASP A 157 6.15 9.35 16.71
C ASP A 157 5.59 7.92 16.68
N GLY A 158 6.49 6.94 16.53
CA GLY A 158 6.13 5.52 16.52
C GLY A 158 5.71 4.96 15.15
N ILE A 159 5.60 5.77 14.11
CA ILE A 159 5.27 5.30 12.75
C ILE A 159 6.49 4.60 12.14
N ALA A 160 6.46 3.27 12.15
CA ALA A 160 7.49 2.40 11.59
C ALA A 160 6.87 1.08 11.13
N ALA A 161 7.46 0.43 10.13
CA ALA A 161 6.99 -0.86 9.63
C ALA A 161 6.85 -1.90 10.77
N GLY A 162 5.70 -2.54 10.88
CA GLY A 162 5.35 -3.50 11.91
C GLY A 162 4.73 -2.87 13.18
N ALA A 163 4.67 -1.55 13.31
CA ALA A 163 4.00 -0.89 14.43
C ALA A 163 2.48 -1.04 14.34
N SER A 164 1.82 -1.33 15.46
CA SER A 164 0.36 -1.25 15.56
C SER A 164 -0.05 0.22 15.60
N ILE A 165 -1.16 0.55 14.97
CA ILE A 165 -1.73 1.88 14.92
C ILE A 165 -3.25 1.78 15.07
N SER A 166 -3.84 2.69 15.82
CA SER A 166 -5.29 2.74 16.01
C SER A 166 -5.94 3.76 15.09
N GLU A 167 -7.23 3.57 14.87
CA GLU A 167 -8.08 4.55 14.19
C GLU A 167 -7.92 5.94 14.83
N GLY A 168 -7.73 6.96 13.99
CA GLY A 168 -7.56 8.35 14.43
C GLY A 168 -6.14 8.71 14.91
N ASP A 169 -5.24 7.75 15.12
CA ASP A 169 -3.86 8.03 15.47
C ASP A 169 -3.16 8.80 14.33
N ALA A 170 -2.32 9.78 14.70
CA ALA A 170 -1.59 10.56 13.71
C ALA A 170 -0.55 9.71 12.98
N ILE A 171 -0.50 9.79 11.66
CA ILE A 171 0.51 9.21 10.79
C ILE A 171 1.62 10.24 10.49
N GLY A 172 1.24 11.46 10.22
CA GLY A 172 2.13 12.56 9.85
C GLY A 172 1.34 13.81 9.51
N THR A 173 1.87 14.61 8.65
CA THR A 173 1.21 15.83 8.17
C THR A 173 1.27 15.91 6.65
N VAL A 174 0.36 16.67 6.05
CA VAL A 174 0.37 16.96 4.61
C VAL A 174 1.62 17.75 4.26
N GLY A 175 2.36 17.25 3.27
CA GLY A 175 3.58 17.84 2.74
C GLY A 175 3.43 18.39 1.32
N GLU A 176 4.57 18.62 0.68
CA GLU A 176 4.73 18.99 -0.73
C GLU A 176 5.80 18.09 -1.38
N SER A 177 5.79 16.81 -1.01
CA SER A 177 6.80 15.83 -1.45
C SER A 177 6.44 15.15 -2.78
N ALA A 178 5.17 15.20 -3.21
CA ALA A 178 4.69 14.58 -4.45
C ALA A 178 5.10 15.42 -5.68
N LEU A 179 6.19 15.04 -6.32
CA LEU A 179 6.73 15.74 -7.49
C LEU A 179 5.77 15.76 -8.69
N CYS A 180 4.93 14.75 -8.85
CA CYS A 180 3.97 14.70 -9.96
C CYS A 180 2.72 15.55 -9.74
N GLU A 181 2.55 16.18 -8.57
CA GLU A 181 1.38 16.96 -8.17
C GLU A 181 1.75 18.33 -7.59
N LEU A 182 2.99 18.81 -7.81
CA LEU A 182 3.48 20.09 -7.28
C LEU A 182 2.71 21.35 -7.76
N ALA A 183 1.97 21.25 -8.87
CA ALA A 183 1.14 22.35 -9.34
C ALA A 183 -0.27 22.36 -8.74
N ASP A 184 -0.62 21.34 -7.97
CA ASP A 184 -1.91 21.21 -7.31
C ASP A 184 -1.85 21.92 -5.94
N GLU A 185 -3.01 22.26 -5.36
CA GLU A 185 -3.07 22.83 -4.01
C GLU A 185 -2.56 21.81 -2.98
N PRO A 186 -2.10 22.23 -1.78
CA PRO A 186 -1.68 21.30 -0.75
C PRO A 186 -2.78 20.27 -0.44
N HIS A 187 -2.45 19.01 -0.53
CA HIS A 187 -3.40 17.88 -0.42
C HIS A 187 -2.74 16.63 0.10
N LEU A 188 -3.55 15.73 0.63
CA LEU A 188 -3.20 14.31 0.82
C LEU A 188 -3.63 13.54 -0.42
N HIS A 189 -2.72 12.79 -1.06
CA HIS A 189 -3.08 11.76 -2.01
C HIS A 189 -3.32 10.45 -1.25
N PHE A 190 -4.57 9.98 -1.26
CA PHE A 190 -5.02 8.84 -0.46
C PHE A 190 -5.52 7.71 -1.34
N GLU A 191 -4.95 6.52 -1.16
CA GLU A 191 -5.32 5.32 -1.90
C GLU A 191 -5.79 4.21 -0.97
N MET A 192 -6.66 3.33 -1.47
CA MET A 192 -7.02 2.08 -0.80
C MET A 192 -6.97 0.90 -1.77
N THR A 193 -6.60 -0.26 -1.24
CA THR A 193 -6.66 -1.52 -1.98
C THR A 193 -7.38 -2.58 -1.17
N VAL A 194 -8.11 -3.45 -1.85
CA VAL A 194 -8.72 -4.65 -1.25
C VAL A 194 -8.13 -5.88 -1.93
N ASN A 195 -7.49 -6.75 -1.16
CA ASN A 195 -6.76 -7.92 -1.67
C ASN A 195 -5.76 -7.58 -2.78
N GLY A 196 -5.13 -6.39 -2.68
CA GLY A 196 -4.14 -5.88 -3.62
C GLY A 196 -4.71 -5.23 -4.89
N ALA A 197 -6.02 -5.18 -5.07
CA ALA A 197 -6.66 -4.46 -6.16
C ALA A 197 -7.01 -3.02 -5.72
N PRO A 198 -6.64 -1.98 -6.49
CA PRO A 198 -7.05 -0.61 -6.21
C PRO A 198 -8.57 -0.47 -6.20
N VAL A 199 -9.08 0.32 -5.28
CA VAL A 199 -10.51 0.64 -5.17
C VAL A 199 -10.67 2.14 -4.91
N ASP A 200 -11.84 2.70 -5.25
CA ASP A 200 -12.16 4.08 -4.88
C ASP A 200 -12.26 4.19 -3.35
N PRO A 201 -11.39 4.94 -2.68
CA PRO A 201 -11.40 5.09 -1.24
C PRO A 201 -12.74 5.57 -0.70
N LEU A 202 -13.45 6.44 -1.42
CA LEU A 202 -14.73 6.99 -0.99
C LEU A 202 -15.80 5.92 -0.80
N THR A 203 -15.68 4.77 -1.47
CA THR A 203 -16.64 3.67 -1.34
C THR A 203 -16.48 2.87 -0.04
N LEU A 204 -15.31 2.98 0.60
CA LEU A 204 -15.00 2.28 1.85
C LEU A 204 -15.14 3.18 3.08
N LEU A 205 -15.16 4.51 2.92
CA LEU A 205 -15.38 5.43 4.03
C LEU A 205 -16.81 5.30 4.56
N SER A 206 -16.98 5.47 5.87
CA SER A 206 -18.30 5.61 6.48
C SER A 206 -19.09 6.75 5.82
N GLU A 207 -20.42 6.65 5.80
CA GLU A 207 -21.25 7.68 5.16
C GLU A 207 -21.01 9.06 5.76
N GLU A 208 -20.82 9.15 7.09
CA GLU A 208 -20.52 10.40 7.79
C GLU A 208 -19.16 10.97 7.34
N SER A 209 -18.12 10.14 7.31
CA SER A 209 -16.77 10.52 6.88
C SER A 209 -16.74 10.98 5.43
N ARG A 210 -17.41 10.24 4.54
CA ARG A 210 -17.53 10.59 3.13
C ARG A 210 -18.25 11.94 2.96
N ALA A 211 -19.38 12.12 3.64
CA ALA A 211 -20.12 13.38 3.58
C ALA A 211 -19.35 14.58 4.13
N ALA A 212 -18.42 14.35 5.05
CA ALA A 212 -17.60 15.42 5.63
C ALA A 212 -16.51 15.95 4.66
N CYS A 213 -16.03 15.12 3.73
CA CYS A 213 -14.96 15.49 2.79
C CYS A 213 -15.45 15.77 1.35
N LEU A 214 -16.74 15.56 1.03
CA LEU A 214 -17.33 15.91 -0.26
C LEU A 214 -17.86 17.35 -0.27
N THR A 215 -17.80 18.02 -1.43
CA THR A 215 -18.47 19.30 -1.64
C THR A 215 -19.98 19.14 -1.72
N GLU A 216 -20.74 20.26 -1.56
CA GLU A 216 -22.19 20.23 -1.75
C GLU A 216 -22.59 19.86 -3.20
N GLU A 217 -21.75 20.15 -4.18
CA GLU A 217 -21.98 19.76 -5.57
C GLU A 217 -21.83 18.25 -5.75
N ASP A 218 -20.86 17.64 -5.11
CA ASP A 218 -20.61 16.20 -5.16
C ASP A 218 -21.74 15.39 -4.55
N LYS A 219 -22.32 15.87 -3.44
CA LYS A 219 -23.46 15.24 -2.74
C LYS A 219 -24.72 15.14 -3.58
N VAL A 220 -24.87 15.99 -4.61
CA VAL A 220 -26.04 15.97 -5.52
C VAL A 220 -25.99 14.80 -6.50
N TYR A 221 -24.81 14.31 -6.86
CA TYR A 221 -24.64 13.22 -7.82
C TYR A 221 -24.65 11.83 -7.20
N GLU A 222 -24.67 11.71 -5.87
CA GLU A 222 -24.72 10.42 -5.14
C GLU A 222 -26.13 10.00 -4.71
N ASN A 223 -27.19 10.79 -5.00
CA ASN A 223 -28.60 10.50 -4.65
C ASN A 223 -29.42 9.99 -5.84
#